data_de98b9d6116767418f5736a009bbc26d
#
_entry.id   de98b9d6116767418f5736a009bbc26d
#
_cell.length_a   1.000
_cell.length_b   1.000
_cell.length_c   1.000
_cell.angle_alpha   90.00
_cell.angle_beta   90.00
_cell.angle_gamma   90.00
#
_symmetry.space_group_name_H-M   'P 1'
#
loop_
_entity.id
_entity.type
_entity.pdbx_description
1 polymer ?
#
loop_
_entity_poly.entity_id
_entity_poly.type
_entity_poly.pdbx_seq_one_letter_code
_entity_poly.pdbx_strand_id
1 'polypeptide(L)'
;MTPLVLVTNPVGAYLPPAQASLEGEWKRELLRLHGVTFDALYCITNMPISRYLEWLIDSGNLVGYMERLVAAFNPGTVDGVMCRGTLSVGWDGRLYDCDFNQMLDLEVAEAAPRHIRDFDLPRLTSRSIVVGRHCFGCTAGAGSSCGGSIK
;
A
#
# COMPACT_ATOMS: atom_id res chain seq x y z
N MET A 1 2.65 0.15 27.48
CA MET A 1 3.89 -0.12 26.72
C MET A 1 3.57 0.15 25.25
N THR A 2 4.40 0.87 24.53
CA THR A 2 4.18 1.14 23.09
C THR A 2 4.54 -0.14 22.31
N PRO A 3 3.67 -0.65 21.42
CA PRO A 3 3.96 -1.84 20.65
C PRO A 3 5.10 -1.59 19.65
N LEU A 4 5.98 -2.58 19.49
CA LEU A 4 7.01 -2.61 18.46
C LEU A 4 6.48 -3.40 17.25
N VAL A 5 6.30 -2.71 16.15
CA VAL A 5 5.82 -3.31 14.90
C VAL A 5 6.94 -3.31 13.87
N LEU A 6 7.17 -4.46 13.25
CA LEU A 6 8.05 -4.59 12.11
C LEU A 6 7.25 -4.45 10.81
N VAL A 7 7.84 -3.80 9.82
CA VAL A 7 7.26 -3.66 8.48
C VAL A 7 8.25 -4.21 7.47
N THR A 8 7.75 -5.02 6.54
CA THR A 8 8.57 -5.61 5.48
C THR A 8 7.84 -5.63 4.15
N ASN A 9 8.60 -5.76 3.08
CA ASN A 9 8.10 -6.00 1.72
C ASN A 9 8.68 -7.33 1.20
N PRO A 10 7.99 -8.04 0.30
CA PRO A 10 8.58 -9.19 -0.39
C PRO A 10 9.85 -8.82 -1.15
N VAL A 11 10.83 -9.69 -1.14
CA VAL A 11 12.03 -9.54 -1.96
C VAL A 11 11.71 -9.96 -3.40
N GLY A 12 12.12 -9.16 -4.37
CA GLY A 12 11.88 -9.44 -5.80
C GLY A 12 10.43 -9.16 -6.23
N ALA A 13 10.02 -9.74 -7.36
CA ALA A 13 8.73 -9.49 -8.00
C ALA A 13 7.66 -10.51 -7.54
N TYR A 14 7.44 -10.59 -6.25
CA TYR A 14 6.50 -11.53 -5.61
C TYR A 14 5.42 -10.80 -4.81
N LEU A 15 4.28 -11.46 -4.62
CA LEU A 15 3.25 -11.04 -3.68
C LEU A 15 3.65 -11.42 -2.25
N PRO A 16 3.15 -10.70 -1.23
CA PRO A 16 3.34 -11.08 0.15
C PRO A 16 2.84 -12.52 0.42
N PRO A 17 3.57 -13.31 1.21
CA PRO A 17 3.03 -14.55 1.76
C PRO A 17 1.97 -14.25 2.82
N ALA A 18 1.34 -15.30 3.37
CA ALA A 18 0.39 -15.14 4.48
C ALA A 18 1.10 -14.46 5.67
N GLN A 19 0.63 -13.27 6.06
CA GLN A 19 1.29 -12.42 7.07
C GLN A 19 1.49 -13.14 8.41
N ALA A 20 0.49 -13.88 8.88
CA ALA A 20 0.59 -14.61 10.15
C ALA A 20 1.70 -15.68 10.15
N SER A 21 1.88 -16.37 9.02
CA SER A 21 2.95 -17.36 8.88
C SER A 21 4.33 -16.70 8.92
N LEU A 22 4.49 -15.62 8.18
CA LEU A 22 5.73 -14.84 8.13
C LEU A 22 6.06 -14.24 9.50
N GLU A 23 5.08 -13.69 10.20
CA GLU A 23 5.24 -13.16 11.56
C GLU A 23 5.74 -14.24 12.53
N GLY A 24 5.13 -15.43 12.50
CA GLY A 24 5.56 -16.54 13.35
C GLY A 24 7.00 -16.99 13.07
N GLU A 25 7.41 -17.03 11.81
CA GLU A 25 8.78 -17.33 11.40
C GLU A 25 9.76 -16.27 11.91
N TRP A 26 9.48 -14.99 11.67
CA TRP A 26 10.34 -13.89 12.08
C TRP A 26 10.46 -13.77 13.60
N LYS A 27 9.38 -13.99 14.36
CA LYS A 27 9.42 -14.03 15.83
C LYS A 27 10.38 -15.10 16.32
N ARG A 28 10.35 -16.32 15.76
CA ARG A 28 11.27 -17.41 16.13
C ARG A 28 12.72 -17.07 15.78
N GLU A 29 12.96 -16.64 14.54
CA GLU A 29 14.32 -16.46 14.05
C GLU A 29 15.01 -15.23 14.64
N LEU A 30 14.32 -14.10 14.81
CA LEU A 30 14.90 -12.93 15.45
C LEU A 30 15.19 -13.16 16.94
N LEU A 31 14.30 -13.88 17.63
CA LEU A 31 14.56 -14.26 19.01
C LEU A 31 15.79 -15.20 19.10
N ARG A 32 15.84 -16.22 18.23
CA ARG A 32 16.93 -17.21 18.22
C ARG A 32 18.28 -16.59 17.87
N LEU A 33 18.35 -15.73 16.86
CA LEU A 33 19.59 -15.18 16.31
C LEU A 33 20.09 -13.94 17.07
N HIS A 34 19.17 -13.11 17.55
CA HIS A 34 19.49 -11.76 18.02
C HIS A 34 18.89 -11.43 19.39
N GLY A 35 18.09 -12.31 19.99
CA GLY A 35 17.38 -12.02 21.24
C GLY A 35 16.32 -10.92 21.09
N VAL A 36 15.88 -10.62 19.87
CA VAL A 36 14.91 -9.55 19.57
C VAL A 36 13.50 -10.10 19.59
N THR A 37 12.61 -9.38 20.30
CA THR A 37 11.16 -9.63 20.30
C THR A 37 10.42 -8.42 19.71
N PHE A 38 9.26 -8.66 19.12
CA PHE A 38 8.37 -7.62 18.61
C PHE A 38 6.91 -8.08 18.69
N ASP A 39 5.96 -7.14 18.60
CA ASP A 39 4.54 -7.40 18.81
C ASP A 39 3.84 -7.90 17.54
N ALA A 40 4.05 -7.21 16.40
CA ALA A 40 3.41 -7.54 15.12
C ALA A 40 4.34 -7.34 13.93
N LEU A 41 4.06 -8.07 12.84
CA LEU A 41 4.69 -7.91 11.53
C LEU A 41 3.64 -7.49 10.50
N TYR A 42 3.91 -6.41 9.77
CA TYR A 42 3.13 -6.00 8.61
C TYR A 42 3.93 -6.29 7.34
N CYS A 43 3.34 -7.08 6.45
CA CYS A 43 3.91 -7.34 5.14
C CYS A 43 3.17 -6.53 4.09
N ILE A 44 3.85 -5.56 3.46
CA ILE A 44 3.28 -4.61 2.51
C ILE A 44 3.69 -4.99 1.10
N THR A 45 2.72 -5.05 0.18
CA THR A 45 2.98 -5.29 -1.24
C THR A 45 3.87 -4.20 -1.82
N ASN A 46 4.86 -4.60 -2.63
CA ASN A 46 5.66 -3.64 -3.37
C ASN A 46 4.81 -2.92 -4.41
N MET A 47 4.76 -1.58 -4.35
CA MET A 47 4.05 -0.77 -5.34
C MET A 47 4.89 -0.63 -6.61
N PRO A 48 4.32 -0.89 -7.81
CA PRO A 48 5.03 -0.76 -9.08
C PRO A 48 5.14 0.72 -9.52
N ILE A 49 5.80 1.53 -8.68
CA ILE A 49 6.06 2.96 -8.90
C ILE A 49 7.49 3.30 -8.50
N SER A 50 7.98 4.47 -8.90
CA SER A 50 9.30 5.02 -8.52
C SER A 50 10.43 4.00 -8.69
N ARG A 51 11.35 3.91 -7.75
CA ARG A 51 12.53 3.03 -7.80
C ARG A 51 12.19 1.55 -7.99
N TYR A 52 11.08 1.09 -7.46
CA TYR A 52 10.68 -0.30 -7.66
C TYR A 52 10.19 -0.54 -9.10
N LEU A 53 9.50 0.42 -9.70
CA LEU A 53 9.15 0.38 -11.12
C LEU A 53 10.39 0.36 -12.02
N GLU A 54 11.38 1.20 -11.73
CA GLU A 54 12.67 1.22 -12.45
C GLU A 54 13.33 -0.16 -12.37
N TRP A 55 13.45 -0.73 -11.16
CA TRP A 55 13.99 -2.08 -10.98
C TRP A 55 13.19 -3.16 -11.74
N LEU A 56 11.86 -3.08 -11.75
CA LEU A 56 11.00 -4.01 -12.50
C LEU A 56 11.26 -3.93 -14.03
N ILE A 57 11.48 -2.73 -14.55
CA ILE A 57 11.82 -2.49 -15.95
C ILE A 57 13.19 -3.07 -16.25
N ASP A 58 14.20 -2.68 -15.51
CA ASP A 58 15.61 -3.06 -15.73
C ASP A 58 15.82 -4.57 -15.61
N SER A 59 15.10 -5.22 -14.71
CA SER A 59 15.15 -6.67 -14.50
C SER A 59 14.23 -7.48 -15.44
N GLY A 60 13.44 -6.82 -16.30
CA GLY A 60 12.47 -7.46 -17.18
C GLY A 60 11.26 -8.08 -16.46
N ASN A 61 11.04 -7.75 -15.21
CA ASN A 61 9.97 -8.35 -14.38
C ASN A 61 8.64 -7.58 -14.41
N LEU A 62 8.56 -6.41 -15.04
CA LEU A 62 7.40 -5.53 -14.97
C LEU A 62 6.10 -6.21 -15.44
N VAL A 63 6.12 -6.82 -16.63
CA VAL A 63 4.93 -7.45 -17.20
C VAL A 63 4.44 -8.57 -16.30
N GLY A 64 5.33 -9.51 -15.96
CA GLY A 64 4.97 -10.65 -15.12
C GLY A 64 4.52 -10.25 -13.70
N TYR A 65 5.08 -9.16 -13.14
CA TYR A 65 4.62 -8.65 -11.85
C TYR A 65 3.22 -8.03 -11.94
N MET A 66 2.96 -7.23 -12.96
CA MET A 66 1.63 -6.64 -13.18
C MET A 66 0.56 -7.71 -13.43
N GLU A 67 0.88 -8.74 -14.22
CA GLU A 67 -0.02 -9.88 -14.44
C GLU A 67 -0.36 -10.60 -13.12
N ARG A 68 0.62 -10.81 -12.23
CA ARG A 68 0.39 -11.40 -10.90
C ARG A 68 -0.52 -10.53 -10.05
N LEU A 69 -0.32 -9.20 -10.02
CA LEU A 69 -1.18 -8.28 -9.28
C LEU A 69 -2.61 -8.32 -9.78
N VAL A 70 -2.82 -8.27 -11.10
CA VAL A 70 -4.14 -8.31 -11.74
C VAL A 70 -4.82 -9.66 -11.51
N ALA A 71 -4.10 -10.78 -11.70
CA ALA A 71 -4.64 -12.12 -11.48
C ALA A 71 -5.03 -12.38 -10.01
N ALA A 72 -4.33 -11.72 -9.08
CA ALA A 72 -4.60 -11.82 -7.64
C ALA A 72 -5.60 -10.76 -7.13
N PHE A 73 -6.21 -9.95 -8.02
CA PHE A 73 -7.18 -8.94 -7.61
C PHE A 73 -8.29 -9.56 -6.73
N ASN A 74 -8.49 -8.98 -5.57
CA ASN A 74 -9.48 -9.43 -4.59
C ASN A 74 -10.48 -8.31 -4.30
N PRO A 75 -11.70 -8.36 -4.87
CA PRO A 75 -12.71 -7.34 -4.64
C PRO A 75 -13.11 -7.20 -3.16
N GLY A 76 -12.92 -8.25 -2.35
CA GLY A 76 -13.20 -8.21 -0.93
C GLY A 76 -12.27 -7.32 -0.11
N THR A 77 -11.16 -6.83 -0.69
CA THR A 77 -10.25 -5.89 -0.03
C THR A 77 -10.55 -4.42 -0.34
N VAL A 78 -11.37 -4.15 -1.35
CA VAL A 78 -11.62 -2.78 -1.86
C VAL A 78 -12.19 -1.85 -0.80
N ASP A 79 -13.03 -2.34 0.10
CA ASP A 79 -13.60 -1.50 1.16
C ASP A 79 -12.61 -1.18 2.29
N GLY A 80 -11.55 -1.96 2.41
CA GLY A 80 -10.52 -1.80 3.44
C GLY A 80 -9.28 -1.00 3.01
N VAL A 81 -9.19 -0.54 1.75
CA VAL A 81 -8.03 0.24 1.30
C VAL A 81 -8.02 1.64 1.93
N MET A 82 -6.84 2.09 2.32
CA MET A 82 -6.68 3.34 3.10
C MET A 82 -7.12 4.59 2.36
N CYS A 83 -6.96 4.66 1.04
CA CYS A 83 -7.32 5.84 0.23
C CYS A 83 -8.81 6.23 0.35
N ARG A 84 -9.68 5.34 0.79
CA ARG A 84 -11.11 5.63 1.03
C ARG A 84 -11.33 6.49 2.27
N GLY A 85 -10.48 6.40 3.28
CA GLY A 85 -10.61 7.10 4.56
C GLY A 85 -9.51 8.11 4.89
N THR A 86 -8.53 8.26 4.02
CA THR A 86 -7.39 9.17 4.23
C THR A 86 -7.22 10.14 3.06
N LEU A 87 -6.40 11.15 3.28
CA LEU A 87 -5.93 12.09 2.26
C LEU A 87 -4.44 12.32 2.48
N SER A 88 -3.69 12.42 1.39
CA SER A 88 -2.35 12.99 1.41
C SER A 88 -2.42 14.45 0.99
N VAL A 89 -1.69 15.31 1.71
CA VAL A 89 -1.62 16.74 1.45
C VAL A 89 -0.21 17.08 1.00
N GLY A 90 -0.07 17.61 -0.20
CA GLY A 90 1.19 18.09 -0.71
C GLY A 90 1.71 19.30 0.08
N TRP A 91 3.01 19.57 0.02
CA TRP A 91 3.62 20.75 0.64
C TRP A 91 3.03 22.08 0.12
N ASP A 92 2.49 22.05 -1.10
CA ASP A 92 1.81 23.16 -1.77
C ASP A 92 0.31 23.21 -1.46
N GLY A 93 -0.22 22.27 -0.68
CA GLY A 93 -1.60 22.18 -0.26
C GLY A 93 -2.51 21.40 -1.22
N ARG A 94 -2.01 20.83 -2.31
CA ARG A 94 -2.79 19.95 -3.21
C ARG A 94 -3.19 18.66 -2.48
N LEU A 95 -4.36 18.12 -2.82
CA LEU A 95 -4.94 16.94 -2.20
C LEU A 95 -4.85 15.72 -3.11
N TYR A 96 -4.51 14.59 -2.51
CA TYR A 96 -4.38 13.30 -3.17
C TYR A 96 -5.11 12.23 -2.35
N ASP A 97 -5.61 11.18 -3.00
CA ASP A 97 -6.31 10.09 -2.32
C ASP A 97 -5.40 9.26 -1.41
N CYS A 98 -4.12 9.18 -1.75
CA CYS A 98 -3.09 8.51 -0.97
C CYS A 98 -1.69 9.03 -1.36
N ASP A 99 -0.68 8.64 -0.60
CA ASP A 99 0.73 8.95 -0.85
C ASP A 99 1.24 8.40 -2.19
N PHE A 100 0.77 7.24 -2.65
CA PHE A 100 1.13 6.71 -3.96
C PHE A 100 0.58 7.59 -5.10
N ASN A 101 -0.67 8.05 -5.00
CA ASN A 101 -1.23 9.00 -5.94
C ASN A 101 -0.45 10.33 -5.91
N GLN A 102 -0.04 10.79 -4.74
CA GLN A 102 0.82 11.97 -4.61
C GLN A 102 2.16 11.78 -5.32
N MET A 103 2.81 10.63 -5.16
CA MET A 103 4.07 10.33 -5.86
C MET A 103 3.93 10.29 -7.39
N LEU A 104 2.72 10.02 -7.88
CA LEU A 104 2.39 9.96 -9.32
C LEU A 104 1.73 11.25 -9.83
N ASP A 105 1.62 12.29 -8.99
CA ASP A 105 0.94 13.55 -9.28
C ASP A 105 -0.53 13.37 -9.73
N LEU A 106 -1.20 12.37 -9.16
CA LEU A 106 -2.61 12.06 -9.39
C LEU A 106 -3.46 12.69 -8.29
N GLU A 107 -3.88 13.94 -8.47
CA GLU A 107 -4.74 14.64 -7.52
C GLU A 107 -6.11 13.97 -7.39
N VAL A 108 -6.84 14.28 -6.32
CA VAL A 108 -8.23 13.85 -6.15
C VAL A 108 -9.10 14.24 -7.33
N ALA A 109 -10.22 13.52 -7.54
CA ALA A 109 -11.13 13.74 -8.66
C ALA A 109 -11.60 15.21 -8.72
N GLU A 110 -11.80 15.73 -9.94
CA GLU A 110 -12.15 17.16 -10.18
C GLU A 110 -13.41 17.64 -9.44
N ALA A 111 -14.35 16.73 -9.17
CA ALA A 111 -15.56 17.04 -8.41
C ALA A 111 -15.31 17.29 -6.91
N ALA A 112 -14.14 16.90 -6.38
CA ALA A 112 -13.74 17.10 -4.99
C ALA A 112 -12.88 18.37 -4.84
N PRO A 113 -12.79 18.95 -3.63
CA PRO A 113 -11.82 20.00 -3.34
C PRO A 113 -10.39 19.50 -3.60
N ARG A 114 -9.62 20.18 -4.44
CA ARG A 114 -8.25 19.76 -4.83
C ARG A 114 -7.15 20.45 -4.03
N HIS A 115 -7.52 21.36 -3.13
CA HIS A 115 -6.57 22.07 -2.29
C HIS A 115 -7.09 22.17 -0.85
N ILE A 116 -6.19 22.07 0.14
CA ILE A 116 -6.55 22.07 1.56
C ILE A 116 -7.27 23.36 2.00
N ARG A 117 -7.01 24.50 1.34
CA ARG A 117 -7.73 25.76 1.63
C ARG A 117 -9.24 25.69 1.36
N ASP A 118 -9.64 24.79 0.44
CA ASP A 118 -11.01 24.59 0.02
C ASP A 118 -11.62 23.34 0.69
N PHE A 119 -11.08 22.94 1.84
CA PHE A 119 -11.46 21.72 2.55
C PHE A 119 -12.97 21.68 2.82
N ASP A 120 -13.60 20.61 2.37
CA ASP A 120 -15.03 20.32 2.54
C ASP A 120 -15.18 18.84 2.85
N LEU A 121 -15.38 18.49 4.13
CA LEU A 121 -15.41 17.11 4.59
C LEU A 121 -16.51 16.27 3.89
N PRO A 122 -17.77 16.73 3.75
CA PRO A 122 -18.81 16.01 3.00
C PRO A 122 -18.40 15.66 1.57
N ARG A 123 -17.88 16.62 0.82
CA ARG A 123 -17.43 16.41 -0.57
C ARG A 123 -16.23 15.46 -0.65
N LEU A 124 -15.29 15.57 0.28
CA LEU A 124 -14.12 14.70 0.35
C LEU A 124 -14.50 13.28 0.76
N THR A 125 -15.44 13.11 1.66
CA THR A 125 -15.91 11.79 2.11
C THR A 125 -16.67 11.06 1.00
N SER A 126 -17.40 11.78 0.16
CA SER A 126 -18.19 11.21 -0.96
C SER A 126 -17.44 11.15 -2.30
N ARG A 127 -16.15 11.53 -2.32
CA ARG A 127 -15.37 11.58 -3.55
C ARG A 127 -15.16 10.22 -4.19
N SER A 128 -15.05 10.19 -5.50
CA SER A 128 -14.53 9.03 -6.23
C SER A 128 -13.00 9.00 -6.12
N ILE A 129 -12.45 7.84 -5.77
CA ILE A 129 -10.99 7.65 -5.70
C ILE A 129 -10.41 7.60 -7.12
N VAL A 130 -9.35 8.36 -7.36
CA VAL A 130 -8.60 8.30 -8.63
C VAL A 130 -7.72 7.05 -8.62
N VAL A 131 -8.00 6.13 -9.53
CA VAL A 131 -7.33 4.84 -9.60
C VAL A 131 -6.34 4.76 -10.74
N GLY A 132 -5.28 3.97 -10.55
CA GLY A 132 -4.27 3.64 -11.54
C GLY A 132 -3.82 2.18 -11.43
N ARG A 133 -2.88 1.77 -12.29
CA ARG A 133 -2.38 0.38 -12.29
C ARG A 133 -1.75 -0.03 -10.95
N HIS A 134 -1.14 0.90 -10.24
CA HIS A 134 -0.55 0.67 -8.91
C HIS A 134 -1.58 0.24 -7.86
N CYS A 135 -2.86 0.61 -8.01
CA CYS A 135 -3.93 0.24 -7.08
C CYS A 135 -4.13 -1.28 -6.94
N PHE A 136 -3.73 -2.06 -7.95
CA PHE A 136 -3.70 -3.52 -7.82
C PHE A 136 -2.76 -3.99 -6.72
N GLY A 137 -1.70 -3.24 -6.39
CA GLY A 137 -0.83 -3.53 -5.26
C GLY A 137 -1.54 -3.47 -3.90
N CYS A 138 -2.54 -2.60 -3.74
CA CYS A 138 -3.34 -2.52 -2.52
C CYS A 138 -4.44 -3.59 -2.44
N THR A 139 -4.86 -4.16 -3.58
CA THR A 139 -6.04 -5.03 -3.67
C THR A 139 -5.73 -6.48 -4.05
N ALA A 140 -4.47 -6.81 -4.33
CA ALA A 140 -4.05 -8.17 -4.66
C ALA A 140 -4.01 -9.07 -3.40
N GLY A 141 -4.46 -10.31 -3.54
CA GLY A 141 -4.39 -11.34 -2.49
C GLY A 141 -5.17 -10.96 -1.23
N ALA A 142 -4.49 -10.89 -0.09
CA ALA A 142 -5.06 -10.43 1.19
C ALA A 142 -5.21 -8.90 1.27
N GLY A 143 -4.86 -8.19 0.22
CA GLY A 143 -4.76 -6.74 0.21
C GLY A 143 -3.53 -6.22 0.95
N SER A 144 -3.28 -4.93 0.80
CA SER A 144 -2.16 -4.27 1.46
C SER A 144 -2.53 -2.86 1.89
N SER A 145 -2.30 -2.57 3.17
CA SER A 145 -2.47 -1.24 3.76
C SER A 145 -1.26 -0.91 4.63
N CYS A 146 -1.22 0.28 5.23
CA CYS A 146 -0.18 0.62 6.20
C CYS A 146 -0.18 -0.29 7.45
N GLY A 147 -1.28 -1.01 7.70
CA GLY A 147 -1.41 -2.06 8.73
C GLY A 147 -1.13 -3.48 8.23
N GLY A 148 -0.53 -3.63 7.05
CA GLY A 148 -0.29 -4.94 6.42
C GLY A 148 -1.51 -5.47 5.66
N SER A 149 -1.80 -6.78 5.75
CA SER A 149 -2.92 -7.41 5.06
C SER A 149 -4.26 -6.83 5.53
N ILE A 150 -5.21 -6.69 4.59
CA ILE A 150 -6.58 -6.19 4.85
C ILE A 150 -7.49 -7.33 5.30
N LYS A 151 -7.23 -8.54 4.80
CA LYS A 151 -7.99 -9.77 5.09
C LYS A 151 -7.08 -10.92 5.46
#